data_34d82f0fa550f6f1eb19a8dc24a846b2
#
_entry.id   34d82f0fa550f6f1eb19a8dc24a846b2
#
_cell.length_a   1.000
_cell.length_b   1.000
_cell.length_c   1.000
_cell.angle_alpha   90.00
_cell.angle_beta   90.00
_cell.angle_gamma   90.00
#
_symmetry.space_group_name_H-M   'P 1'
#
loop_
_entity.id
_entity.type
_entity.pdbx_description
1 polymer ?
#
loop_
_entity_poly.entity_id
_entity_poly.type
_entity_poly.pdbx_seq_one_letter_code
_entity_poly.pdbx_strand_id
1 'polypeptide(L)'
;MKKTLLSFAAALCLAGFPAMATPIPDTCLTGGFAIGCQSWTFNRFTVMEAIDKTAAAGGKVIEFFPGQNFSPDQPGVKFDQNATDEMIAQVKARLAKDGVRAVNYGVVGIPNDEAGARKIFEFAKKLELYGITTESVDSLDTIEKLVKEYDIRVGFHDHQRQSNPSYKMWDPNYVLSVIKDRDPRIGSCADLGHWTQSGLQPVDCLKILQGHIISVHLHDMNDMTASGHDVPAGTGVSNIAGVLAELKRQNFTGNISIEYEYNWDNNVVDAAQGIGFVRGWGTN
;
A
#
# COMPACT_ATOMS: atom_id res chain seq x y z
N MET A 1 24.27 59.04 36.95
CA MET A 1 24.77 57.97 36.05
C MET A 1 23.65 56.88 35.89
N LYS A 2 22.88 56.91 34.81
CA LYS A 2 21.82 55.96 34.56
C LYS A 2 22.40 54.85 33.67
N LYS A 3 22.41 53.59 34.14
CA LYS A 3 22.83 52.39 33.34
C LYS A 3 21.62 51.87 32.59
N THR A 4 21.67 51.95 31.27
CA THR A 4 20.70 51.40 30.37
C THR A 4 21.05 49.92 30.15
N LEU A 5 20.19 48.97 30.58
CA LEU A 5 20.30 47.56 30.23
C LEU A 5 19.68 47.37 28.85
N LEU A 6 20.48 46.93 27.89
CA LEU A 6 20.00 46.39 26.62
C LEU A 6 19.65 44.94 26.83
N SER A 7 18.36 44.59 26.69
CA SER A 7 17.91 43.22 26.61
C SER A 7 18.04 42.72 25.15
N PHE A 8 18.92 41.74 24.94
CA PHE A 8 18.98 40.99 23.67
C PHE A 8 17.90 39.89 23.71
N ALA A 9 16.86 40.04 22.90
CA ALA A 9 15.92 38.99 22.66
C ALA A 9 16.53 38.06 21.58
N ALA A 10 16.96 36.86 21.97
CA ALA A 10 17.37 35.82 21.03
C ALA A 10 16.10 35.21 20.41
N ALA A 11 15.87 35.49 19.14
CA ALA A 11 14.85 34.79 18.36
C ALA A 11 15.32 33.33 18.09
N LEU A 12 14.72 32.37 18.80
CA LEU A 12 14.91 30.95 18.52
C LEU A 12 14.18 30.63 17.22
N CYS A 13 14.90 30.57 16.11
CA CYS A 13 14.39 29.94 14.87
C CYS A 13 14.23 28.44 15.15
N LEU A 14 13.00 28.00 15.43
CA LEU A 14 12.61 26.61 15.35
C LEU A 14 12.71 26.22 13.87
N ALA A 15 13.84 25.67 13.47
CA ALA A 15 13.95 24.93 12.24
C ALA A 15 12.98 23.74 12.37
N GLY A 16 11.82 23.83 11.71
CA GLY A 16 10.89 22.72 11.63
C GLY A 16 11.62 21.54 10.99
N PHE A 17 11.79 20.46 11.74
CA PHE A 17 12.18 19.18 11.14
C PHE A 17 11.13 18.85 10.07
N PRO A 18 11.54 18.41 8.87
CA PRO A 18 10.58 17.93 7.90
C PRO A 18 9.75 16.83 8.58
N ALA A 19 8.43 16.97 8.58
CA ALA A 19 7.55 15.93 9.09
C ALA A 19 7.86 14.66 8.28
N MET A 20 8.41 13.64 8.94
CA MET A 20 8.64 12.34 8.29
C MET A 20 7.29 11.66 8.14
N ALA A 21 7.02 11.12 6.93
CA ALA A 21 5.80 10.35 6.65
C ALA A 21 5.51 9.41 7.83
N THR A 22 4.28 9.44 8.35
CA THR A 22 3.92 8.68 9.56
C THR A 22 4.25 7.21 9.34
N PRO A 23 5.22 6.63 10.08
CA PRO A 23 5.57 5.23 9.92
C PRO A 23 4.40 4.36 10.36
N ILE A 24 4.34 3.13 9.82
CA ILE A 24 3.39 2.14 10.31
C ILE A 24 3.85 1.72 11.72
N PRO A 25 3.01 1.85 12.76
CA PRO A 25 3.42 1.53 14.13
C PRO A 25 3.81 0.06 14.33
N ASP A 26 4.77 -0.21 15.21
CA ASP A 26 5.21 -1.57 15.55
C ASP A 26 4.06 -2.46 16.07
N THR A 27 3.02 -1.87 16.66
CA THR A 27 1.81 -2.58 17.10
C THR A 27 1.02 -3.20 15.94
N CYS A 28 1.28 -2.76 14.71
CA CYS A 28 0.69 -3.33 13.50
C CYS A 28 1.53 -4.45 12.88
N LEU A 29 2.70 -4.78 13.45
CA LEU A 29 3.59 -5.81 12.89
C LEU A 29 3.14 -7.21 13.30
N THR A 30 3.31 -8.15 12.38
CA THR A 30 3.15 -9.60 12.57
C THR A 30 4.31 -10.28 11.83
N GLY A 31 5.08 -11.11 12.53
CA GLY A 31 6.27 -11.73 11.94
C GLY A 31 7.33 -10.72 11.46
N GLY A 32 7.33 -9.51 12.03
CA GLY A 32 8.24 -8.41 11.65
C GLY A 32 7.76 -7.55 10.48
N PHE A 33 6.56 -7.79 9.94
CA PHE A 33 5.98 -7.04 8.82
C PHE A 33 4.59 -6.47 9.16
N ALA A 34 4.27 -5.29 8.63
CA ALA A 34 2.91 -4.75 8.65
C ALA A 34 2.07 -5.50 7.61
N ILE A 35 1.38 -6.55 8.03
CA ILE A 35 0.61 -7.42 7.12
C ILE A 35 -0.88 -7.36 7.38
N GLY A 36 -1.64 -7.36 6.30
CA GLY A 36 -3.09 -7.43 6.27
C GLY A 36 -3.59 -7.71 4.87
N CYS A 37 -4.72 -7.13 4.47
CA CYS A 37 -5.32 -7.40 3.18
C CYS A 37 -5.42 -6.13 2.33
N GLN A 38 -5.22 -6.30 1.02
CA GLN A 38 -5.81 -5.40 0.03
C GLN A 38 -7.31 -5.70 -0.02
N SER A 39 -8.14 -4.70 0.11
CA SER A 39 -9.60 -4.90 0.19
C SER A 39 -10.22 -5.42 -1.12
N TRP A 40 -9.46 -5.41 -2.23
CA TRP A 40 -9.85 -6.08 -3.48
C TRP A 40 -10.03 -7.58 -3.32
N THR A 41 -9.28 -8.22 -2.42
CA THR A 41 -9.53 -9.60 -1.97
C THR A 41 -11.00 -9.82 -1.62
N PHE A 42 -11.64 -8.78 -1.07
CA PHE A 42 -13.05 -8.77 -0.65
C PHE A 42 -13.91 -7.86 -1.53
N ASN A 43 -13.65 -7.78 -2.84
CA ASN A 43 -14.33 -6.86 -3.75
C ASN A 43 -15.84 -7.12 -3.92
N ARG A 44 -16.32 -8.32 -3.58
CA ARG A 44 -17.75 -8.66 -3.53
C ARG A 44 -18.45 -8.18 -2.26
N PHE A 45 -17.72 -7.65 -1.32
CA PHE A 45 -18.20 -7.17 -0.03
C PHE A 45 -17.99 -5.65 0.09
N THR A 46 -18.61 -5.08 1.08
CA THR A 46 -18.48 -3.64 1.39
C THR A 46 -17.17 -3.35 2.12
N VAL A 47 -16.78 -2.06 2.15
CA VAL A 47 -15.61 -1.58 2.94
C VAL A 47 -15.70 -2.01 4.40
N MET A 48 -16.91 -1.89 5.00
CA MET A 48 -17.12 -2.28 6.40
C MET A 48 -16.90 -3.78 6.61
N GLU A 49 -17.42 -4.62 5.70
CA GLU A 49 -17.21 -6.06 5.74
C GLU A 49 -15.75 -6.44 5.42
N ALA A 50 -15.07 -5.71 4.53
CA ALA A 50 -13.66 -5.95 4.22
C ALA A 50 -12.76 -5.70 5.44
N ILE A 51 -13.08 -4.68 6.27
CA ILE A 51 -12.40 -4.44 7.55
C ILE A 51 -12.61 -5.62 8.50
N ASP A 52 -13.88 -6.07 8.68
CA ASP A 52 -14.21 -7.22 9.53
C ASP A 52 -13.48 -8.48 9.08
N LYS A 53 -13.47 -8.75 7.76
CA LYS A 53 -12.80 -9.91 7.15
C LYS A 53 -11.29 -9.86 7.30
N THR A 54 -10.67 -8.68 7.16
CA THR A 54 -9.24 -8.47 7.41
C THR A 54 -8.89 -8.79 8.86
N ALA A 55 -9.67 -8.30 9.82
CA ALA A 55 -9.50 -8.62 11.23
C ALA A 55 -9.69 -10.12 11.51
N ALA A 56 -10.73 -10.74 10.94
CA ALA A 56 -11.00 -12.17 11.08
C ALA A 56 -9.88 -13.04 10.50
N ALA A 57 -9.22 -12.62 9.41
CA ALA A 57 -8.04 -13.25 8.85
C ALA A 57 -6.78 -13.05 9.72
N GLY A 58 -6.82 -12.18 10.74
CA GLY A 58 -5.69 -11.86 11.61
C GLY A 58 -4.81 -10.73 11.09
N GLY A 59 -5.26 -10.00 10.06
CA GLY A 59 -4.59 -8.82 9.52
C GLY A 59 -4.60 -7.65 10.51
N LYS A 60 -3.51 -6.88 10.52
CA LYS A 60 -3.36 -5.67 11.35
C LYS A 60 -3.45 -4.39 10.55
N VAL A 61 -3.33 -4.49 9.24
CA VAL A 61 -3.45 -3.36 8.31
C VAL A 61 -4.41 -3.70 7.18
N ILE A 62 -4.95 -2.67 6.54
CA ILE A 62 -5.79 -2.80 5.35
C ILE A 62 -5.41 -1.73 4.33
N GLU A 63 -5.38 -2.11 3.06
CA GLU A 63 -5.31 -1.22 1.91
C GLU A 63 -6.69 -1.17 1.25
N PHE A 64 -7.20 0.03 0.95
CA PHE A 64 -8.49 0.21 0.30
C PHE A 64 -8.31 0.41 -1.21
N PHE A 65 -9.26 -0.10 -2.00
CA PHE A 65 -9.34 0.23 -3.43
C PHE A 65 -10.47 1.23 -3.72
N PRO A 66 -10.33 2.06 -4.78
CA PRO A 66 -11.31 3.07 -5.12
C PRO A 66 -12.63 2.48 -5.61
N GLY A 67 -13.75 2.99 -5.08
CA GLY A 67 -15.08 2.66 -5.57
C GLY A 67 -15.68 1.36 -5.00
N GLN A 68 -15.12 0.79 -3.94
CA GLN A 68 -15.76 -0.30 -3.20
C GLN A 68 -17.10 0.16 -2.61
N ASN A 69 -18.11 -0.70 -2.55
CA ASN A 69 -19.36 -0.38 -1.86
C ASN A 69 -19.08 -0.08 -0.40
N PHE A 70 -19.68 0.99 0.13
CA PHE A 70 -19.34 1.50 1.46
C PHE A 70 -19.80 0.60 2.60
N SER A 71 -21.12 0.35 2.66
CA SER A 71 -21.75 -0.38 3.76
C SER A 71 -22.96 -1.15 3.27
N PRO A 72 -23.33 -2.30 3.88
CA PRO A 72 -24.56 -3.03 3.56
C PRO A 72 -25.82 -2.18 3.74
N ASP A 73 -25.83 -1.26 4.73
CA ASP A 73 -26.94 -0.39 5.03
C ASP A 73 -27.10 0.77 4.05
N GLN A 74 -26.11 0.99 3.17
CA GLN A 74 -26.07 2.07 2.18
C GLN A 74 -25.75 1.51 0.77
N PRO A 75 -26.65 0.74 0.17
CA PRO A 75 -26.42 0.09 -1.11
C PRO A 75 -26.15 1.13 -2.21
N GLY A 76 -25.12 0.88 -3.04
CA GLY A 76 -24.73 1.74 -4.16
C GLY A 76 -23.87 2.96 -3.77
N VAL A 77 -23.73 3.28 -2.49
CA VAL A 77 -22.79 4.29 -2.02
C VAL A 77 -21.36 3.74 -2.14
N LYS A 78 -20.47 4.51 -2.78
CA LYS A 78 -19.08 4.12 -3.00
C LYS A 78 -18.16 4.81 -2.01
N PHE A 79 -17.07 4.12 -1.67
CA PHE A 79 -16.01 4.67 -0.84
C PHE A 79 -14.79 4.95 -1.72
N ASP A 80 -14.48 6.23 -1.89
CA ASP A 80 -13.35 6.72 -2.65
C ASP A 80 -12.96 8.13 -2.18
N GLN A 81 -12.13 8.84 -2.94
CA GLN A 81 -11.68 10.20 -2.64
C GLN A 81 -12.81 11.26 -2.57
N ASN A 82 -14.04 10.90 -2.87
CA ASN A 82 -15.23 11.76 -2.71
C ASN A 82 -16.04 11.41 -1.45
N ALA A 83 -15.56 10.48 -0.61
CA ALA A 83 -16.23 10.10 0.63
C ALA A 83 -16.42 11.31 1.55
N THR A 84 -17.60 11.38 2.18
CA THR A 84 -17.91 12.43 3.15
C THR A 84 -17.12 12.25 4.45
N ASP A 85 -17.02 13.31 5.26
CA ASP A 85 -16.36 13.23 6.55
C ASP A 85 -17.06 12.24 7.49
N GLU A 86 -18.39 12.08 7.38
CA GLU A 86 -19.18 11.09 8.13
C GLU A 86 -18.80 9.66 7.72
N MET A 87 -18.64 9.39 6.43
CA MET A 87 -18.20 8.08 5.94
C MET A 87 -16.79 7.76 6.47
N ILE A 88 -15.87 8.72 6.38
CA ILE A 88 -14.50 8.58 6.90
C ILE A 88 -14.52 8.31 8.41
N ALA A 89 -15.35 9.03 9.18
CA ALA A 89 -15.50 8.80 10.61
C ALA A 89 -16.03 7.40 10.93
N GLN A 90 -17.01 6.90 10.16
CA GLN A 90 -17.53 5.54 10.32
C GLN A 90 -16.46 4.48 10.02
N VAL A 91 -15.67 4.65 8.94
CA VAL A 91 -14.56 3.75 8.62
C VAL A 91 -13.51 3.77 9.74
N LYS A 92 -13.10 4.94 10.23
CA LYS A 92 -12.15 5.05 11.35
C LYS A 92 -12.67 4.37 12.61
N ALA A 93 -13.97 4.51 12.92
CA ALA A 93 -14.58 3.85 14.07
C ALA A 93 -14.57 2.32 13.92
N ARG A 94 -14.86 1.78 12.69
CA ARG A 94 -14.80 0.34 12.42
C ARG A 94 -13.37 -0.18 12.54
N LEU A 95 -12.40 0.51 11.95
CA LEU A 95 -10.98 0.17 12.04
C LEU A 95 -10.51 0.09 13.50
N ALA A 96 -10.85 1.10 14.30
CA ALA A 96 -10.49 1.14 15.72
C ALA A 96 -11.15 -0.01 16.53
N LYS A 97 -12.42 -0.32 16.26
CA LYS A 97 -13.14 -1.42 16.89
C LYS A 97 -12.46 -2.77 16.62
N ASP A 98 -12.03 -3.00 15.39
CA ASP A 98 -11.50 -4.28 14.95
C ASP A 98 -9.97 -4.39 15.09
N GLY A 99 -9.31 -3.33 15.55
CA GLY A 99 -7.87 -3.28 15.76
C GLY A 99 -7.07 -3.37 14.45
N VAL A 100 -7.64 -2.86 13.35
CA VAL A 100 -7.03 -2.77 12.02
C VAL A 100 -6.69 -1.32 11.71
N ARG A 101 -5.57 -1.06 11.05
CA ARG A 101 -5.16 0.27 10.59
C ARG A 101 -5.23 0.36 9.07
N ALA A 102 -5.87 1.40 8.55
CA ALA A 102 -5.75 1.74 7.14
C ALA A 102 -4.32 2.24 6.87
N VAL A 103 -3.67 1.71 5.84
CA VAL A 103 -2.25 2.04 5.52
C VAL A 103 -2.06 2.52 4.09
N ASN A 104 -2.91 2.08 3.15
CA ASN A 104 -2.71 2.40 1.75
C ASN A 104 -4.06 2.54 1.02
N TYR A 105 -4.04 3.19 -0.15
CA TYR A 105 -5.20 3.39 -1.02
C TYR A 105 -4.81 3.27 -2.48
N GLY A 106 -5.35 2.30 -3.17
CA GLY A 106 -5.12 2.06 -4.60
C GLY A 106 -5.56 0.64 -5.04
N VAL A 107 -5.44 0.31 -6.33
CA VAL A 107 -4.74 1.08 -7.36
C VAL A 107 -5.65 2.22 -7.84
N VAL A 108 -5.25 3.46 -7.65
CA VAL A 108 -6.05 4.64 -8.01
C VAL A 108 -5.41 5.41 -9.16
N GLY A 109 -6.21 5.81 -10.14
CA GLY A 109 -5.77 6.73 -11.18
C GLY A 109 -5.56 8.13 -10.61
N ILE A 110 -4.32 8.65 -10.65
CA ILE A 110 -4.02 10.02 -10.24
C ILE A 110 -3.97 10.89 -11.50
N PRO A 111 -4.87 11.88 -11.64
CA PRO A 111 -4.87 12.76 -12.81
C PRO A 111 -3.66 13.69 -12.80
N ASN A 112 -3.26 14.15 -13.99
CA ASN A 112 -2.13 15.09 -14.11
C ASN A 112 -2.51 16.52 -13.66
N ASP A 113 -3.81 16.86 -13.63
CA ASP A 113 -4.24 18.11 -13.05
C ASP A 113 -4.11 18.10 -11.52
N GLU A 114 -3.52 19.15 -10.98
CA GLU A 114 -3.21 19.23 -9.53
C GLU A 114 -4.46 19.18 -8.65
N ALA A 115 -5.58 19.76 -9.10
CA ALA A 115 -6.79 19.82 -8.27
C ALA A 115 -7.40 18.42 -8.08
N GLY A 116 -7.44 17.62 -9.15
CA GLY A 116 -7.89 16.23 -9.09
C GLY A 116 -6.95 15.35 -8.29
N ALA A 117 -5.63 15.46 -8.51
CA ALA A 117 -4.63 14.73 -7.76
C ALA A 117 -4.70 15.06 -6.26
N ARG A 118 -4.83 16.34 -5.90
CA ARG A 118 -4.93 16.82 -4.51
C ARG A 118 -6.07 16.17 -3.73
N LYS A 119 -7.23 15.95 -4.34
CA LYS A 119 -8.35 15.26 -3.68
C LYS A 119 -7.97 13.87 -3.16
N ILE A 120 -7.16 13.14 -3.92
CA ILE A 120 -6.69 11.80 -3.54
C ILE A 120 -5.73 11.89 -2.34
N PHE A 121 -4.81 12.85 -2.34
CA PHE A 121 -3.89 13.08 -1.22
C PHE A 121 -4.62 13.59 0.04
N GLU A 122 -5.63 14.45 -0.11
CA GLU A 122 -6.45 14.89 1.03
C GLU A 122 -7.25 13.74 1.64
N PHE A 123 -7.82 12.86 0.81
CA PHE A 123 -8.49 11.65 1.27
C PHE A 123 -7.51 10.74 2.04
N ALA A 124 -6.33 10.48 1.48
CA ALA A 124 -5.28 9.71 2.13
C ALA A 124 -4.87 10.32 3.48
N LYS A 125 -4.71 11.66 3.53
CA LYS A 125 -4.40 12.39 4.77
C LYS A 125 -5.52 12.26 5.82
N LYS A 126 -6.79 12.37 5.43
CA LYS A 126 -7.94 12.21 6.34
C LYS A 126 -7.99 10.82 6.97
N LEU A 127 -7.59 9.79 6.23
CA LEU A 127 -7.48 8.40 6.72
C LEU A 127 -6.13 8.09 7.40
N GLU A 128 -5.20 9.06 7.44
CA GLU A 128 -3.86 8.91 8.02
C GLU A 128 -3.08 7.75 7.37
N LEU A 129 -3.17 7.65 6.03
CA LEU A 129 -2.53 6.58 5.28
C LEU A 129 -1.01 6.77 5.22
N TYR A 130 -0.30 5.64 5.17
CA TYR A 130 1.13 5.55 4.91
C TYR A 130 1.45 5.84 3.44
N GLY A 131 0.59 5.40 2.50
CA GLY A 131 0.83 5.53 1.09
C GLY A 131 -0.41 5.51 0.20
N ILE A 132 -0.14 5.71 -1.08
CA ILE A 132 -1.10 5.61 -2.20
C ILE A 132 -0.47 4.71 -3.26
N THR A 133 -1.26 3.83 -3.85
CA THR A 133 -0.83 2.93 -4.94
C THR A 133 -1.42 3.40 -6.27
N THR A 134 -0.61 3.53 -7.33
CA THR A 134 -1.03 4.03 -8.65
C THR A 134 -0.21 3.45 -9.79
N GLU A 135 -0.71 3.60 -11.04
CA GLU A 135 0.07 3.38 -12.28
C GLU A 135 0.18 4.66 -13.13
N SER A 136 -0.17 5.81 -12.59
CA SER A 136 -0.27 7.08 -13.30
C SER A 136 1.10 7.73 -13.54
N VAL A 137 1.94 7.11 -14.40
CA VAL A 137 3.29 7.61 -14.73
C VAL A 137 3.24 9.00 -15.35
N ASP A 138 2.21 9.30 -16.16
CA ASP A 138 2.05 10.61 -16.80
C ASP A 138 1.83 11.75 -15.79
N SER A 139 1.44 11.42 -14.55
CA SER A 139 1.21 12.39 -13.47
C SER A 139 2.39 12.52 -12.51
N LEU A 140 3.55 11.96 -12.85
CA LEU A 140 4.69 11.81 -11.94
C LEU A 140 5.18 13.13 -11.35
N ASP A 141 5.24 14.22 -12.13
CA ASP A 141 5.68 15.53 -11.63
C ASP A 141 4.66 16.13 -10.64
N THR A 142 3.36 15.97 -10.92
CA THR A 142 2.29 16.36 -9.99
C THR A 142 2.33 15.51 -8.71
N ILE A 143 2.54 14.20 -8.85
CA ILE A 143 2.71 13.28 -7.72
C ILE A 143 3.91 13.72 -6.87
N GLU A 144 5.06 14.01 -7.48
CA GLU A 144 6.27 14.41 -6.74
C GLU A 144 6.09 15.72 -5.96
N LYS A 145 5.34 16.67 -6.50
CA LYS A 145 4.96 17.87 -5.77
C LYS A 145 4.12 17.53 -4.53
N LEU A 146 3.10 16.67 -4.70
CA LEU A 146 2.16 16.36 -3.63
C LEU A 146 2.75 15.43 -2.55
N VAL A 147 3.63 14.49 -2.88
CA VAL A 147 4.32 13.68 -1.86
C VAL A 147 5.18 14.55 -0.94
N LYS A 148 5.77 15.63 -1.46
CA LYS A 148 6.54 16.60 -0.66
C LYS A 148 5.64 17.46 0.22
N GLU A 149 4.46 17.83 -0.25
CA GLU A 149 3.51 18.67 0.47
C GLU A 149 2.78 17.91 1.58
N TYR A 150 2.29 16.70 1.27
CA TYR A 150 1.47 15.90 2.19
C TYR A 150 2.27 14.95 3.05
N ASP A 151 3.53 14.72 2.72
CA ASP A 151 4.39 13.70 3.31
C ASP A 151 3.77 12.28 3.28
N ILE A 152 3.15 11.93 2.17
CA ILE A 152 2.53 10.63 1.89
C ILE A 152 3.35 9.95 0.79
N ARG A 153 3.60 8.65 0.92
CA ARG A 153 4.33 7.86 -0.08
C ARG A 153 3.44 7.53 -1.27
N VAL A 154 4.04 7.29 -2.41
CA VAL A 154 3.35 6.76 -3.60
C VAL A 154 4.12 5.57 -4.15
N GLY A 155 3.46 4.42 -4.20
CA GLY A 155 3.96 3.20 -4.82
C GLY A 155 3.40 3.04 -6.24
N PHE A 156 4.29 2.91 -7.23
CA PHE A 156 3.90 2.54 -8.59
C PHE A 156 3.70 1.04 -8.67
N HIS A 157 2.46 0.66 -8.99
CA HIS A 157 2.00 -0.72 -9.10
C HIS A 157 2.33 -1.32 -10.47
N ASP A 158 2.41 -2.61 -10.54
CA ASP A 158 2.55 -3.37 -11.77
C ASP A 158 1.38 -4.36 -11.94
N HIS A 159 0.78 -4.37 -13.14
CA HIS A 159 -0.04 -5.49 -13.59
C HIS A 159 0.79 -6.42 -14.48
N GLN A 160 0.28 -7.62 -14.74
CA GLN A 160 0.94 -8.59 -15.60
C GLN A 160 1.20 -8.04 -17.01
N ARG A 161 2.20 -8.65 -17.68
CA ARG A 161 2.51 -8.32 -19.07
C ARG A 161 1.28 -8.47 -19.96
N GLN A 162 0.97 -7.40 -20.67
CA GLN A 162 -0.17 -7.34 -21.58
C GLN A 162 0.26 -7.52 -23.04
N SER A 163 -0.71 -7.83 -23.93
CA SER A 163 -0.50 -7.85 -25.36
C SER A 163 -0.18 -6.45 -25.94
N ASN A 164 -0.57 -5.38 -25.25
CA ASN A 164 -0.22 -4.02 -25.60
C ASN A 164 1.26 -3.75 -25.28
N PRO A 165 2.14 -3.55 -26.28
CA PRO A 165 3.58 -3.33 -26.02
C PRO A 165 3.88 -1.97 -25.36
N SER A 166 2.92 -1.06 -25.32
CA SER A 166 3.07 0.22 -24.63
C SER A 166 2.94 0.11 -23.12
N TYR A 167 2.30 -0.95 -22.61
CA TYR A 167 2.22 -1.21 -21.20
C TYR A 167 3.53 -1.84 -20.71
N LYS A 168 4.26 -1.13 -19.83
CA LYS A 168 5.60 -1.53 -19.38
C LYS A 168 5.72 -1.69 -17.86
N MET A 169 4.66 -1.42 -17.09
CA MET A 169 4.73 -1.46 -15.63
C MET A 169 5.09 -2.85 -15.08
N TRP A 170 4.81 -3.92 -15.85
CA TRP A 170 5.20 -5.29 -15.49
C TRP A 170 6.72 -5.51 -15.40
N ASP A 171 7.55 -4.63 -16.01
CA ASP A 171 9.02 -4.76 -16.03
C ASP A 171 9.63 -3.93 -14.89
N PRO A 172 10.25 -4.57 -13.88
CA PRO A 172 10.85 -3.87 -12.75
C PRO A 172 11.98 -2.90 -13.18
N ASN A 173 12.66 -3.15 -14.31
CA ASN A 173 13.67 -2.22 -14.83
C ASN A 173 13.01 -0.95 -15.35
N TYR A 174 11.85 -1.05 -15.99
CA TYR A 174 11.09 0.11 -16.41
C TYR A 174 10.60 0.91 -15.20
N VAL A 175 10.01 0.25 -14.22
CA VAL A 175 9.57 0.91 -12.97
C VAL A 175 10.75 1.63 -12.32
N LEU A 176 11.90 0.96 -12.17
CA LEU A 176 13.10 1.58 -11.62
C LEU A 176 13.52 2.83 -12.42
N SER A 177 13.46 2.76 -13.75
CA SER A 177 13.82 3.91 -14.60
C SER A 177 12.90 5.13 -14.38
N VAL A 178 11.65 4.89 -13.99
CA VAL A 178 10.65 5.96 -13.70
C VAL A 178 10.92 6.59 -12.33
N ILE A 179 11.28 5.80 -11.31
CA ILE A 179 11.27 6.24 -9.92
C ILE A 179 12.65 6.59 -9.33
N LYS A 180 13.75 6.04 -9.85
CA LYS A 180 15.09 6.08 -9.23
C LYS A 180 15.65 7.47 -8.92
N ASP A 181 15.29 8.47 -9.71
CA ASP A 181 15.78 9.85 -9.59
C ASP A 181 14.73 10.80 -8.99
N ARG A 182 13.65 10.25 -8.41
CA ARG A 182 12.54 10.98 -7.80
C ARG A 182 12.68 11.10 -6.28
N ASP A 183 11.79 11.85 -5.68
CA ASP A 183 11.72 11.94 -4.21
C ASP A 183 11.65 10.53 -3.59
N PRO A 184 12.39 10.21 -2.51
CA PRO A 184 12.43 8.87 -1.93
C PRO A 184 11.08 8.35 -1.39
N ARG A 185 10.04 9.19 -1.32
CA ARG A 185 8.67 8.79 -1.03
C ARG A 185 7.94 8.21 -2.24
N ILE A 186 8.55 8.28 -3.43
CA ILE A 186 8.07 7.66 -4.65
C ILE A 186 8.85 6.36 -4.86
N GLY A 187 8.15 5.26 -5.02
CA GLY A 187 8.76 3.96 -5.22
C GLY A 187 7.81 2.98 -5.89
N SER A 188 8.01 1.69 -5.65
CA SER A 188 7.19 0.61 -6.19
C SER A 188 6.20 0.09 -5.14
N CYS A 189 4.97 -0.16 -5.55
CA CYS A 189 4.09 -1.15 -4.96
C CYS A 189 4.29 -2.44 -5.75
N ALA A 190 5.05 -3.37 -5.19
CA ALA A 190 5.49 -4.58 -5.85
C ALA A 190 4.38 -5.64 -5.83
N ASP A 191 3.80 -5.96 -6.98
CA ASP A 191 2.82 -7.03 -7.10
C ASP A 191 3.50 -8.35 -7.50
N LEU A 192 3.52 -9.30 -6.56
CA LEU A 192 4.23 -10.56 -6.74
C LEU A 192 3.51 -11.50 -7.70
N GLY A 193 2.17 -11.45 -7.73
CA GLY A 193 1.36 -12.28 -8.61
C GLY A 193 1.50 -11.87 -10.07
N HIS A 194 1.42 -10.61 -10.32
CA HIS A 194 1.55 -10.07 -11.67
C HIS A 194 2.95 -10.26 -12.25
N TRP A 195 4.00 -10.17 -11.44
CA TRP A 195 5.34 -10.58 -11.88
C TRP A 195 5.39 -12.07 -12.19
N THR A 196 4.83 -12.92 -11.31
CA THR A 196 4.81 -14.38 -11.52
C THR A 196 4.04 -14.74 -12.79
N GLN A 197 2.86 -14.14 -13.03
CA GLN A 197 2.08 -14.29 -14.27
C GLN A 197 2.82 -13.77 -15.53
N SER A 198 3.74 -12.84 -15.35
CA SER A 198 4.62 -12.35 -16.42
C SER A 198 5.83 -13.24 -16.68
N GLY A 199 5.97 -14.35 -15.95
CA GLY A 199 7.10 -15.27 -16.04
C GLY A 199 8.36 -14.78 -15.30
N LEU A 200 8.22 -13.83 -14.40
CA LEU A 200 9.31 -13.27 -13.60
C LEU A 200 9.36 -13.91 -12.20
N GLN A 201 10.57 -13.98 -11.62
CA GLN A 201 10.75 -14.39 -10.23
C GLN A 201 10.63 -13.17 -9.31
N PRO A 202 9.64 -13.10 -8.38
CA PRO A 202 9.45 -11.94 -7.53
C PRO A 202 10.69 -11.51 -6.75
N VAL A 203 11.46 -12.46 -6.24
CA VAL A 203 12.72 -12.19 -5.50
C VAL A 203 13.72 -11.41 -6.36
N ASP A 204 13.84 -11.72 -7.65
CA ASP A 204 14.78 -11.03 -8.54
C ASP A 204 14.25 -9.63 -8.89
N CYS A 205 12.95 -9.46 -9.06
CA CYS A 205 12.29 -8.17 -9.24
C CYS A 205 12.53 -7.25 -8.03
N LEU A 206 12.37 -7.76 -6.80
CA LEU A 206 12.64 -7.03 -5.57
C LEU A 206 14.11 -6.59 -5.46
N LYS A 207 15.08 -7.40 -5.93
CA LYS A 207 16.49 -7.02 -5.96
C LYS A 207 16.76 -5.88 -6.94
N ILE A 208 16.11 -5.88 -8.12
CA ILE A 208 16.21 -4.80 -9.10
C ILE A 208 15.70 -3.48 -8.48
N LEU A 209 14.61 -3.54 -7.73
CA LEU A 209 13.97 -2.39 -7.10
C LEU A 209 14.51 -2.09 -5.69
N GLN A 210 15.67 -2.65 -5.31
CA GLN A 210 16.23 -2.47 -3.96
C GLN A 210 16.31 -0.99 -3.56
N GLY A 211 15.77 -0.69 -2.37
CA GLY A 211 15.71 0.66 -1.81
C GLY A 211 14.56 1.52 -2.30
N HIS A 212 13.72 0.99 -3.20
CA HIS A 212 12.58 1.69 -3.76
C HIS A 212 11.22 1.00 -3.51
N ILE A 213 11.15 -0.02 -2.65
CA ILE A 213 9.89 -0.71 -2.35
C ILE A 213 9.12 0.06 -1.29
N ILE A 214 7.93 0.55 -1.63
CA ILE A 214 7.01 1.27 -0.73
C ILE A 214 6.00 0.30 -0.09
N SER A 215 5.41 -0.58 -0.89
CA SER A 215 4.43 -1.59 -0.46
C SER A 215 4.53 -2.84 -1.31
N VAL A 216 3.85 -3.89 -0.88
CA VAL A 216 3.82 -5.18 -1.59
C VAL A 216 2.38 -5.68 -1.64
N HIS A 217 1.90 -6.07 -2.83
CA HIS A 217 0.75 -6.93 -2.98
C HIS A 217 1.23 -8.38 -3.00
N LEU A 218 0.83 -9.14 -2.00
CA LEU A 218 1.29 -10.50 -1.81
C LEU A 218 0.28 -11.46 -2.41
N HIS A 219 0.70 -12.07 -3.50
CA HIS A 219 0.08 -13.19 -4.16
C HIS A 219 1.02 -14.39 -4.16
N ASP A 220 0.51 -15.59 -4.06
CA ASP A 220 1.25 -16.80 -4.40
C ASP A 220 0.50 -17.53 -5.52
N MET A 221 1.16 -17.82 -6.61
CA MET A 221 0.54 -18.33 -7.84
C MET A 221 0.75 -19.82 -7.99
N ASN A 222 -0.24 -20.54 -8.56
CA ASN A 222 -0.12 -21.98 -8.84
C ASN A 222 0.88 -22.28 -9.96
N ASP A 223 1.10 -21.36 -10.89
CA ASP A 223 2.10 -21.45 -11.96
C ASP A 223 2.58 -20.08 -12.45
N MET A 224 3.63 -20.06 -13.30
CA MET A 224 4.26 -18.84 -13.82
C MET A 224 3.72 -18.43 -15.20
N THR A 225 2.46 -18.66 -15.47
CA THR A 225 1.84 -18.27 -16.74
C THR A 225 0.78 -17.21 -16.57
N ALA A 226 0.44 -16.51 -17.63
CA ALA A 226 -0.62 -15.50 -17.62
C ALA A 226 -2.01 -16.04 -17.21
N SER A 227 -2.20 -17.36 -17.20
CA SER A 227 -3.42 -18.05 -16.73
C SER A 227 -3.29 -18.55 -15.28
N GLY A 228 -2.16 -18.34 -14.64
CA GLY A 228 -1.98 -18.68 -13.22
C GLY A 228 -3.02 -17.99 -12.35
N HIS A 229 -3.42 -18.66 -11.27
CA HIS A 229 -4.36 -18.15 -10.28
C HIS A 229 -3.78 -18.25 -8.89
N ASP A 230 -4.32 -17.47 -7.97
CA ASP A 230 -3.88 -17.46 -6.58
C ASP A 230 -4.09 -18.80 -5.90
N VAL A 231 -3.11 -19.14 -5.08
CA VAL A 231 -3.17 -20.21 -4.07
C VAL A 231 -2.74 -19.62 -2.71
N PRO A 232 -3.11 -20.25 -1.59
CA PRO A 232 -2.71 -19.75 -0.29
C PRO A 232 -1.19 -19.61 -0.17
N ALA A 233 -0.72 -18.48 0.38
CA ALA A 233 0.70 -18.16 0.43
C ALA A 233 1.54 -19.26 1.08
N GLY A 234 2.66 -19.57 0.45
CA GLY A 234 3.57 -20.65 0.82
C GLY A 234 3.26 -22.00 0.14
N THR A 235 2.22 -22.07 -0.73
CA THR A 235 1.85 -23.30 -1.43
C THR A 235 2.04 -23.24 -2.94
N GLY A 236 2.40 -22.06 -3.46
CA GLY A 236 2.59 -21.79 -4.88
C GLY A 236 4.05 -21.69 -5.32
N VAL A 237 4.24 -21.03 -6.47
CA VAL A 237 5.54 -20.92 -7.16
C VAL A 237 6.22 -19.55 -7.01
N SER A 238 5.56 -18.56 -6.36
CA SER A 238 6.10 -17.20 -6.23
C SER A 238 7.24 -17.07 -5.21
N ASN A 239 7.62 -18.17 -4.54
CA ASN A 239 8.72 -18.22 -3.56
C ASN A 239 8.56 -17.19 -2.41
N ILE A 240 7.41 -17.22 -1.74
CA ILE A 240 7.08 -16.24 -0.69
C ILE A 240 8.12 -16.22 0.45
N ALA A 241 8.69 -17.36 0.83
CA ALA A 241 9.76 -17.40 1.83
C ALA A 241 11.00 -16.60 1.39
N GLY A 242 11.41 -16.73 0.12
CA GLY A 242 12.48 -15.94 -0.46
C GLY A 242 12.16 -14.45 -0.57
N VAL A 243 10.92 -14.11 -0.88
CA VAL A 243 10.40 -12.73 -0.89
C VAL A 243 10.54 -12.11 0.51
N LEU A 244 10.07 -12.76 1.56
CA LEU A 244 10.16 -12.25 2.94
C LEU A 244 11.62 -12.10 3.39
N ALA A 245 12.50 -13.04 3.02
CA ALA A 245 13.94 -12.95 3.28
C ALA A 245 14.56 -11.73 2.59
N GLU A 246 14.20 -11.47 1.34
CA GLU A 246 14.71 -10.33 0.57
C GLU A 246 14.18 -9.00 1.12
N LEU A 247 12.90 -8.90 1.46
CA LEU A 247 12.32 -7.71 2.10
C LEU A 247 13.00 -7.41 3.45
N LYS A 248 13.25 -8.45 4.26
CA LYS A 248 13.99 -8.32 5.54
C LYS A 248 15.43 -7.84 5.29
N ARG A 249 16.13 -8.41 4.28
CA ARG A 249 17.48 -7.98 3.90
C ARG A 249 17.53 -6.50 3.51
N GLN A 250 16.49 -6.00 2.86
CA GLN A 250 16.36 -4.61 2.45
C GLN A 250 15.90 -3.67 3.57
N ASN A 251 15.64 -4.16 4.78
CA ASN A 251 15.05 -3.40 5.89
C ASN A 251 13.70 -2.75 5.49
N PHE A 252 12.85 -3.50 4.79
CA PHE A 252 11.54 -3.03 4.35
C PHE A 252 10.65 -2.65 5.54
N THR A 253 10.02 -1.48 5.47
CA THR A 253 9.17 -0.89 6.53
C THR A 253 7.76 -0.55 6.06
N GLY A 254 7.42 -0.89 4.82
CA GLY A 254 6.09 -0.67 4.24
C GLY A 254 5.09 -1.75 4.66
N ASN A 255 3.92 -1.72 4.01
CA ASN A 255 2.90 -2.75 4.21
C ASN A 255 3.02 -3.90 3.20
N ILE A 256 2.65 -5.08 3.66
CA ILE A 256 2.34 -6.24 2.82
C ILE A 256 0.83 -6.42 2.85
N SER A 257 0.18 -6.28 1.70
CA SER A 257 -1.24 -6.47 1.51
C SER A 257 -1.47 -7.81 0.82
N ILE A 258 -2.08 -8.79 1.51
CA ILE A 258 -2.57 -10.01 0.84
C ILE A 258 -3.61 -9.56 -0.18
N GLU A 259 -3.37 -9.88 -1.43
CA GLU A 259 -4.33 -9.70 -2.51
C GLU A 259 -4.62 -11.07 -3.11
N TYR A 260 -5.74 -11.65 -2.72
CA TYR A 260 -6.11 -13.02 -3.11
C TYR A 260 -7.29 -12.97 -4.07
N GLU A 261 -7.03 -13.16 -5.33
CA GLU A 261 -7.98 -13.00 -6.43
C GLU A 261 -8.65 -14.32 -6.87
N TYR A 262 -8.89 -15.18 -5.90
CA TYR A 262 -9.57 -16.46 -6.12
C TYR A 262 -10.58 -16.74 -5.02
N ASN A 263 -11.49 -17.69 -5.23
CA ASN A 263 -12.50 -18.09 -4.23
C ASN A 263 -13.27 -16.88 -3.62
N TRP A 264 -13.66 -15.93 -4.45
CA TRP A 264 -14.15 -14.59 -4.12
C TRP A 264 -15.24 -14.49 -3.04
N ASP A 265 -16.07 -15.53 -2.90
CA ASP A 265 -17.17 -15.56 -1.95
C ASP A 265 -16.75 -16.06 -0.56
N ASN A 266 -15.60 -16.79 -0.49
CA ASN A 266 -15.18 -17.49 0.74
C ASN A 266 -13.64 -17.57 0.88
N ASN A 267 -12.95 -16.44 0.74
CA ASN A 267 -11.47 -16.38 0.70
C ASN A 267 -10.83 -15.90 2.02
N VAL A 268 -11.59 -15.69 3.07
CA VAL A 268 -11.04 -15.26 4.40
C VAL A 268 -10.05 -16.29 4.94
N VAL A 269 -10.32 -17.59 4.75
CA VAL A 269 -9.43 -18.66 5.22
C VAL A 269 -8.10 -18.65 4.46
N ASP A 270 -8.15 -18.40 3.14
CA ASP A 270 -6.97 -18.33 2.28
C ASP A 270 -6.10 -17.12 2.66
N ALA A 271 -6.73 -15.96 2.88
CA ALA A 271 -6.06 -14.76 3.40
C ALA A 271 -5.45 -15.00 4.79
N ALA A 272 -6.19 -15.67 5.69
CA ALA A 272 -5.70 -16.03 7.03
C ALA A 272 -4.50 -16.97 6.98
N GLN A 273 -4.48 -17.92 6.03
CA GLN A 273 -3.33 -18.80 5.81
C GLN A 273 -2.11 -17.98 5.37
N GLY A 274 -2.27 -17.01 4.48
CA GLY A 274 -1.19 -16.12 4.04
C GLY A 274 -0.61 -15.31 5.19
N ILE A 275 -1.46 -14.70 6.03
CA ILE A 275 -1.03 -13.95 7.22
C ILE A 275 -0.35 -14.89 8.22
N GLY A 276 -0.88 -16.12 8.40
CA GLY A 276 -0.30 -17.15 9.25
C GLY A 276 1.07 -17.60 8.77
N PHE A 277 1.27 -17.72 7.45
CA PHE A 277 2.56 -18.05 6.86
C PHE A 277 3.62 -16.99 7.20
N VAL A 278 3.31 -15.71 6.99
CA VAL A 278 4.23 -14.60 7.31
C VAL A 278 4.56 -14.57 8.81
N ARG A 279 3.55 -14.80 9.67
CA ARG A 279 3.75 -14.88 11.12
C ARG A 279 4.71 -16.00 11.49
N GLY A 280 4.47 -17.21 10.97
CA GLY A 280 5.30 -18.38 11.26
C GLY A 280 6.72 -18.22 10.73
N TRP A 281 6.88 -17.61 9.55
CA TRP A 281 8.19 -17.32 8.98
C TRP A 281 9.01 -16.35 9.85
N GLY A 282 8.39 -15.33 10.40
CA GLY A 282 9.05 -14.32 11.23
C GLY A 282 9.45 -14.79 12.63
N THR A 283 9.00 -15.98 13.06
CA THR A 283 9.35 -16.59 14.36
C THR A 283 10.51 -17.58 14.25
N ASN A 284 10.97 -17.87 13.05
CA ASN A 284 12.14 -18.70 12.76
C ASN A 284 13.34 -17.81 12.39
#